data_3973c265e0e12d8b7c663eefbabed935
#
_entry.id   3973c265e0e12d8b7c663eefbabed935
#
_cell.length_a   1.000
_cell.length_b   1.000
_cell.length_c   1.000
_cell.angle_alpha   90.00
_cell.angle_beta   90.00
_cell.angle_gamma   90.00
#
_symmetry.space_group_name_H-M   'P 1'
#
loop_
_entity.id
_entity.type
_entity.pdbx_description
1 polymer ?
#
loop_
_entity_poly.entity_id
_entity_poly.type
_entity_poly.pdbx_seq_one_letter_code
_entity_poly.pdbx_strand_id
1 'polypeptide(L)'
;MRNFFASFLVAALALVSCSSTEYIVKDEDKGQINPKTTSLLELCDAVQEKWEEDLTVSRIYVVAHRGNTVESFKQGIPDNSISNILHAIEAGADMVEIDVRTTKDGQLVLMHNETVNETTTGSGAVSSLTLEQIKSFDMVRNGKVYKDEQNNVAKVPTLLEALKVTKDKIYVNLDLSGKNNVPSKVLEAIYEAGVEDQVMLFGGGDIAEYQKLNPLVAVHPYIKSVEATSSYSGMIGAKLFQYGNAVYLNNTIPEFGTKMHVKGYLSYSNLLDRWDNALRNGDYTPLDKFIASGSDFVQTDVAELVINYLDRKGLR
;
A
#
# COMPACT_ATOMS: atom_id res chain seq x y z
N MET A 1 54.47 -4.39 52.46
CA MET A 1 54.66 -4.72 51.06
C MET A 1 53.45 -5.48 50.63
N ARG A 2 52.47 -4.80 50.06
CA ARG A 2 51.25 -5.39 49.46
C ARG A 2 50.94 -4.65 48.19
N ASN A 3 51.10 -5.35 47.04
CA ASN A 3 50.83 -4.85 45.73
C ASN A 3 49.31 -4.82 45.51
N PHE A 4 48.78 -3.67 45.17
CA PHE A 4 47.42 -3.52 44.64
C PHE A 4 47.50 -3.47 43.11
N PHE A 5 46.97 -4.51 42.43
CA PHE A 5 46.69 -4.49 41.01
C PHE A 5 45.31 -3.83 40.84
N ALA A 6 45.29 -2.69 40.18
CA ALA A 6 44.07 -2.08 39.69
C ALA A 6 43.74 -2.65 38.32
N SER A 7 42.67 -3.44 38.23
CA SER A 7 42.11 -3.90 36.97
C SER A 7 41.31 -2.79 36.33
N PHE A 8 41.77 -2.23 35.23
CA PHE A 8 40.96 -1.38 34.35
C PHE A 8 40.02 -2.26 33.53
N LEU A 9 38.74 -2.16 33.79
CA LEU A 9 37.67 -2.72 32.95
C LEU A 9 37.44 -1.77 31.78
N VAL A 10 38.01 -2.10 30.63
CA VAL A 10 37.65 -1.42 29.37
C VAL A 10 36.33 -1.95 28.92
N ALA A 11 35.26 -1.14 29.11
CA ALA A 11 33.98 -1.40 28.50
C ALA A 11 34.11 -1.11 26.98
N ALA A 12 34.22 -2.15 26.20
CA ALA A 12 34.06 -2.03 24.75
C ALA A 12 32.59 -1.72 24.46
N LEU A 13 32.29 -0.49 24.11
CA LEU A 13 31.04 -0.16 23.41
C LEU A 13 31.11 -0.85 22.03
N ALA A 14 30.44 -1.96 21.89
CA ALA A 14 30.13 -2.49 20.59
C ALA A 14 29.10 -1.54 19.94
N LEU A 15 29.58 -0.70 19.04
CA LEU A 15 28.72 -0.05 18.05
C LEU A 15 28.18 -1.19 17.16
N VAL A 16 26.96 -1.60 17.44
CA VAL A 16 26.20 -2.44 16.51
C VAL A 16 25.85 -1.51 15.35
N SER A 17 26.68 -1.53 14.33
CA SER A 17 26.32 -1.05 13.01
C SER A 17 25.24 -2.01 12.51
N CYS A 18 23.99 -1.61 12.63
CA CYS A 18 22.87 -2.29 11.99
C CYS A 18 23.02 -2.03 10.49
N SER A 19 23.63 -2.96 9.74
CA SER A 19 23.58 -2.90 8.28
C SER A 19 22.16 -3.29 7.87
N SER A 20 21.46 -2.36 7.24
CA SER A 20 20.07 -2.48 6.77
C SER A 20 19.83 -3.62 5.76
N THR A 21 20.87 -4.24 5.26
CA THR A 21 20.82 -5.28 4.23
C THR A 21 20.38 -6.68 4.71
N GLU A 22 20.32 -6.94 6.03
CA GLU A 22 19.96 -8.29 6.52
C GLU A 22 18.47 -8.53 6.75
N TYR A 23 17.59 -7.54 6.56
CA TYR A 23 16.20 -7.63 7.02
C TYR A 23 15.16 -7.90 5.93
N ILE A 24 15.53 -8.03 4.66
CA ILE A 24 14.57 -8.43 3.62
C ILE A 24 14.46 -9.95 3.62
N VAL A 25 13.65 -10.48 4.53
CA VAL A 25 13.30 -11.90 4.54
C VAL A 25 12.25 -12.13 3.46
N LYS A 26 12.66 -12.79 2.37
CA LYS A 26 11.68 -13.32 1.42
C LYS A 26 10.97 -14.49 2.08
N ASP A 27 9.64 -14.48 2.03
CA ASP A 27 8.88 -15.68 2.31
C ASP A 27 9.19 -16.69 1.17
N GLU A 28 9.90 -17.77 1.49
CA GLU A 28 10.50 -18.69 0.51
C GLU A 28 9.48 -19.30 -0.46
N ASP A 29 8.20 -19.33 -0.06
CA ASP A 29 7.14 -19.96 -0.85
C ASP A 29 6.56 -19.09 -1.98
N LYS A 30 6.65 -17.74 -1.92
CA LYS A 30 5.99 -16.85 -2.90
C LYS A 30 6.78 -15.61 -3.31
N GLY A 31 8.02 -15.43 -2.87
CA GLY A 31 8.80 -14.20 -3.11
C GLY A 31 8.22 -12.94 -2.43
N GLN A 32 7.18 -13.09 -1.63
CA GLN A 32 6.52 -12.01 -0.91
C GLN A 32 7.39 -11.51 0.25
N ILE A 33 7.42 -10.19 0.46
CA ILE A 33 8.10 -9.61 1.61
C ILE A 33 7.17 -9.71 2.82
N ASN A 34 7.75 -10.13 3.96
CA ASN A 34 6.99 -10.31 5.18
C ASN A 34 6.93 -9.00 6.00
N PRO A 35 5.78 -8.32 6.08
CA PRO A 35 5.64 -7.06 6.84
C PRO A 35 5.80 -7.24 8.36
N LYS A 36 5.84 -8.48 8.85
CA LYS A 36 6.11 -8.77 10.27
C LYS A 36 7.56 -8.48 10.67
N THR A 37 8.48 -8.56 9.73
CA THR A 37 9.93 -8.46 10.01
C THR A 37 10.60 -7.23 9.42
N THR A 38 9.90 -6.53 8.54
CA THR A 38 10.45 -5.35 7.85
C THR A 38 9.38 -4.26 7.84
N SER A 39 9.67 -3.11 8.40
CA SER A 39 8.76 -1.96 8.28
C SER A 39 8.71 -1.44 6.85
N LEU A 40 7.65 -0.72 6.50
CA LEU A 40 7.50 -0.18 5.15
C LEU A 40 8.58 0.87 4.82
N LEU A 41 9.02 1.65 5.81
CA LEU A 41 10.10 2.62 5.60
C LEU A 41 11.45 1.95 5.41
N GLU A 42 11.77 0.90 6.18
CA GLU A 42 12.97 0.08 5.98
C GLU A 42 12.98 -0.60 4.61
N LEU A 43 11.81 -1.09 4.18
CA LEU A 43 11.65 -1.63 2.83
C LEU A 43 11.99 -0.59 1.76
N CYS A 44 11.44 0.63 1.87
CA CYS A 44 11.71 1.70 0.91
C CYS A 44 13.20 2.08 0.90
N ASP A 45 13.83 2.16 2.06
CA ASP A 45 15.26 2.47 2.14
C ASP A 45 16.12 1.36 1.51
N ALA A 46 15.82 0.08 1.79
CA ALA A 46 16.54 -1.05 1.20
C ALA A 46 16.39 -1.13 -0.35
N VAL A 47 15.21 -0.78 -0.88
CA VAL A 47 14.99 -0.71 -2.34
C VAL A 47 15.83 0.40 -2.96
N GLN A 48 15.90 1.57 -2.33
CA GLN A 48 16.69 2.70 -2.81
C GLN A 48 18.20 2.39 -2.75
N GLU A 49 18.69 1.82 -1.65
CA GLU A 49 20.08 1.39 -1.50
C GLU A 49 20.46 0.38 -2.59
N LYS A 50 19.61 -0.60 -2.85
CA LYS A 50 19.85 -1.60 -3.89
C LYS A 50 19.91 -0.99 -5.29
N TRP A 51 19.04 0.00 -5.57
CA TRP A 51 19.09 0.72 -6.83
C TRP A 51 20.39 1.53 -6.97
N GLU A 52 20.85 2.18 -5.90
CA GLU A 52 22.12 2.93 -5.91
C GLU A 52 23.34 2.06 -6.20
N GLU A 53 23.33 0.79 -5.76
CA GLU A 53 24.38 -0.17 -6.05
C GLU A 53 24.40 -0.61 -7.52
N ASP A 54 23.23 -0.97 -8.08
CA ASP A 54 23.12 -1.63 -9.38
C ASP A 54 22.62 -0.70 -10.50
N LEU A 55 22.06 0.48 -10.15
CA LEU A 55 21.38 1.43 -11.05
C LEU A 55 20.22 0.78 -11.83
N THR A 56 19.66 -0.29 -11.30
CA THR A 56 18.54 -1.02 -11.89
C THR A 56 17.51 -1.38 -10.83
N VAL A 57 16.23 -1.47 -11.23
CA VAL A 57 15.17 -2.00 -10.36
C VAL A 57 15.32 -3.51 -10.30
N SER A 58 15.63 -4.02 -9.12
CA SER A 58 15.83 -5.46 -8.90
C SER A 58 14.54 -6.21 -8.57
N ARG A 59 13.51 -5.50 -8.11
CA ARG A 59 12.20 -6.04 -7.75
C ARG A 59 11.11 -4.99 -7.96
N ILE A 60 9.93 -5.44 -8.41
CA ILE A 60 8.72 -4.63 -8.53
C ILE A 60 7.67 -5.15 -7.55
N TYR A 61 7.05 -4.24 -6.83
CA TYR A 61 6.05 -4.52 -5.80
C TYR A 61 4.65 -4.38 -6.37
N VAL A 62 3.81 -5.39 -6.16
CA VAL A 62 2.45 -5.43 -6.70
C VAL A 62 1.45 -5.00 -5.64
N VAL A 63 0.65 -3.99 -5.97
CA VAL A 63 -0.40 -3.43 -5.12
C VAL A 63 -1.76 -3.81 -5.66
N ALA A 64 -2.54 -4.55 -4.88
CA ALA A 64 -3.91 -4.91 -5.23
C ALA A 64 -4.85 -3.73 -4.94
N HIS A 65 -5.34 -3.04 -5.98
CA HIS A 65 -6.26 -1.92 -5.88
C HIS A 65 -7.60 -2.36 -5.27
N ARG A 66 -7.98 -1.83 -4.13
CA ARG A 66 -9.17 -2.21 -3.33
C ARG A 66 -9.23 -3.70 -2.99
N GLY A 67 -8.08 -4.38 -2.99
CA GLY A 67 -7.95 -5.82 -2.84
C GLY A 67 -8.25 -6.64 -4.09
N ASN A 68 -8.43 -6.03 -5.26
CA ASN A 68 -8.84 -6.70 -6.48
C ASN A 68 -7.78 -7.66 -7.03
N THR A 69 -8.26 -8.80 -7.49
CA THR A 69 -7.54 -9.84 -8.20
C THR A 69 -8.38 -10.34 -9.37
N VAL A 70 -7.81 -11.10 -10.29
CA VAL A 70 -8.59 -11.71 -11.39
C VAL A 70 -9.67 -12.63 -10.83
N GLU A 71 -9.31 -13.42 -9.82
CA GLU A 71 -10.24 -14.40 -9.25
C GLU A 71 -11.36 -13.69 -8.46
N SER A 72 -11.05 -12.65 -7.71
CA SER A 72 -12.08 -11.89 -6.99
C SER A 72 -13.11 -11.26 -7.92
N PHE A 73 -12.68 -10.79 -9.11
CA PHE A 73 -13.60 -10.31 -10.14
C PHE A 73 -14.53 -11.41 -10.65
N LYS A 74 -14.00 -12.60 -10.93
CA LYS A 74 -14.81 -13.74 -11.41
C LYS A 74 -15.83 -14.19 -10.39
N GLN A 75 -15.46 -14.20 -9.12
CA GLN A 75 -16.34 -14.57 -8.00
C GLN A 75 -17.32 -13.46 -7.62
N GLY A 76 -17.18 -12.25 -8.17
CA GLY A 76 -18.05 -11.12 -7.83
C GLY A 76 -17.83 -10.57 -6.43
N ILE A 77 -16.61 -10.69 -5.90
CA ILE A 77 -16.25 -10.17 -4.57
C ILE A 77 -16.20 -8.64 -4.61
N PRO A 78 -16.89 -7.94 -3.70
CA PRO A 78 -16.94 -6.48 -3.70
C PRO A 78 -15.58 -5.83 -3.37
N ASP A 79 -15.28 -4.73 -4.03
CA ASP A 79 -14.16 -3.85 -3.72
C ASP A 79 -14.16 -3.45 -2.24
N ASN A 80 -12.99 -3.25 -1.64
CA ASN A 80 -12.90 -2.79 -0.25
C ASN A 80 -13.58 -3.72 0.77
N SER A 81 -13.78 -5.01 0.46
CA SER A 81 -14.32 -6.00 1.39
C SER A 81 -13.20 -6.81 2.07
N ILE A 82 -13.50 -7.40 3.22
CA ILE A 82 -12.57 -8.32 3.89
C ILE A 82 -12.21 -9.49 2.98
N SER A 83 -13.21 -10.06 2.27
CA SER A 83 -12.97 -11.16 1.32
C SER A 83 -11.99 -10.74 0.22
N ASN A 84 -12.11 -9.52 -0.30
CA ASN A 84 -11.21 -9.04 -1.35
C ASN A 84 -9.76 -8.85 -0.83
N ILE A 85 -9.60 -8.31 0.38
CA ILE A 85 -8.30 -8.21 1.05
C ILE A 85 -7.67 -9.60 1.23
N LEU A 86 -8.43 -10.59 1.67
CA LEU A 86 -7.94 -11.97 1.83
C LEU A 86 -7.50 -12.58 0.50
N HIS A 87 -8.24 -12.34 -0.59
CA HIS A 87 -7.84 -12.77 -1.93
C HIS A 87 -6.54 -12.10 -2.40
N ALA A 88 -6.33 -10.80 -2.09
CA ALA A 88 -5.06 -10.12 -2.40
C ALA A 88 -3.87 -10.77 -1.65
N ILE A 89 -4.07 -11.11 -0.38
CA ILE A 89 -3.06 -11.82 0.44
C ILE A 89 -2.77 -13.21 -0.17
N GLU A 90 -3.80 -13.97 -0.50
CA GLU A 90 -3.66 -15.32 -1.07
C GLU A 90 -3.00 -15.29 -2.45
N ALA A 91 -3.31 -14.30 -3.28
CA ALA A 91 -2.67 -14.07 -4.57
C ALA A 91 -1.19 -13.73 -4.45
N GLY A 92 -0.72 -13.36 -3.26
CA GLY A 92 0.66 -12.98 -3.00
C GLY A 92 0.98 -11.53 -3.36
N ALA A 93 0.00 -10.61 -3.36
CA ALA A 93 0.27 -9.18 -3.51
C ALA A 93 1.18 -8.69 -2.37
N ASP A 94 2.06 -7.74 -2.67
CA ASP A 94 2.96 -7.16 -1.67
C ASP A 94 2.24 -6.13 -0.80
N MET A 95 1.25 -5.45 -1.37
CA MET A 95 0.47 -4.41 -0.71
C MET A 95 -0.99 -4.47 -1.17
N VAL A 96 -1.91 -4.12 -0.28
CA VAL A 96 -3.30 -3.83 -0.63
C VAL A 96 -3.57 -2.34 -0.49
N GLU A 97 -4.21 -1.75 -1.50
CA GLU A 97 -4.75 -0.41 -1.38
C GLU A 97 -6.22 -0.48 -1.00
N ILE A 98 -6.65 0.38 -0.06
CA ILE A 98 -8.03 0.46 0.43
C ILE A 98 -8.44 1.91 0.70
N ASP A 99 -9.69 2.21 0.39
CA ASP A 99 -10.28 3.54 0.53
C ASP A 99 -10.95 3.74 1.88
N VAL A 100 -10.68 4.86 2.57
CA VAL A 100 -11.23 5.13 3.90
C VAL A 100 -12.13 6.36 3.90
N ARG A 101 -13.36 6.24 4.43
CA ARG A 101 -14.30 7.35 4.65
C ARG A 101 -14.82 7.38 6.08
N THR A 102 -15.25 8.56 6.49
CA THR A 102 -15.82 8.79 7.82
C THR A 102 -17.36 8.82 7.75
N THR A 103 -18.00 8.05 8.62
CA THR A 103 -19.46 8.01 8.80
C THR A 103 -19.98 9.23 9.56
N LYS A 104 -21.31 9.39 9.63
CA LYS A 104 -21.99 10.46 10.39
C LYS A 104 -21.59 10.50 11.87
N ASP A 105 -21.44 9.34 12.47
CA ASP A 105 -21.04 9.17 13.89
C ASP A 105 -19.52 9.07 14.08
N GLY A 106 -18.75 9.41 13.02
CA GLY A 106 -17.31 9.55 13.08
C GLY A 106 -16.54 8.24 13.10
N GLN A 107 -17.15 7.14 12.66
CA GLN A 107 -16.45 5.86 12.49
C GLN A 107 -15.77 5.79 11.12
N LEU A 108 -14.67 5.05 11.00
CA LEU A 108 -13.95 4.87 9.75
C LEU A 108 -14.39 3.56 9.08
N VAL A 109 -14.83 3.66 7.82
CA VAL A 109 -15.28 2.51 7.01
C VAL A 109 -14.56 2.46 5.68
N LEU A 110 -14.46 1.27 5.08
CA LEU A 110 -13.89 1.11 3.75
C LEU A 110 -14.94 1.43 2.69
N MET A 111 -14.72 2.50 1.92
CA MET A 111 -15.61 2.92 0.85
C MET A 111 -14.91 3.89 -0.10
N HIS A 112 -14.90 3.58 -1.41
CA HIS A 112 -14.37 4.50 -2.41
C HIS A 112 -15.30 5.69 -2.66
N ASN A 113 -16.57 5.41 -2.99
CA ASN A 113 -17.53 6.42 -3.39
C ASN A 113 -18.03 7.25 -2.19
N GLU A 114 -18.50 8.46 -2.44
CA GLU A 114 -19.13 9.30 -1.43
C GLU A 114 -20.44 8.69 -0.91
N THR A 115 -21.09 7.83 -1.71
CA THR A 115 -22.33 7.16 -1.37
C THR A 115 -22.15 5.65 -1.33
N VAL A 116 -23.02 4.97 -0.58
CA VAL A 116 -23.05 3.50 -0.50
C VAL A 116 -23.78 2.83 -1.67
N ASN A 117 -24.36 3.61 -2.58
CA ASN A 117 -25.38 3.17 -3.55
C ASN A 117 -24.89 2.08 -4.53
N GLU A 118 -23.64 2.15 -4.96
CA GLU A 118 -23.11 1.25 -6.01
C GLU A 118 -22.58 -0.06 -5.46
N THR A 119 -22.12 -0.03 -4.21
CA THR A 119 -21.39 -1.15 -3.60
C THR A 119 -22.14 -1.82 -2.47
N THR A 120 -23.37 -1.34 -2.17
CA THR A 120 -24.24 -1.96 -1.16
C THR A 120 -25.70 -1.99 -1.62
N THR A 121 -26.56 -2.71 -0.86
CA THR A 121 -28.02 -2.67 -1.03
C THR A 121 -28.68 -1.41 -0.47
N GLY A 122 -27.91 -0.55 0.21
CA GLY A 122 -28.38 0.69 0.80
C GLY A 122 -28.28 1.89 -0.13
N SER A 123 -28.63 3.05 0.39
CA SER A 123 -28.52 4.32 -0.31
C SER A 123 -28.21 5.48 0.63
N GLY A 124 -27.52 6.48 0.12
CA GLY A 124 -27.16 7.70 0.85
C GLY A 124 -25.65 7.95 0.91
N ALA A 125 -25.30 9.16 1.35
CA ALA A 125 -23.90 9.53 1.54
C ALA A 125 -23.33 8.86 2.80
N VAL A 126 -22.09 8.36 2.74
CA VAL A 126 -21.40 7.75 3.90
C VAL A 126 -21.41 8.70 5.09
N SER A 127 -21.12 9.98 4.87
CA SER A 127 -21.09 11.03 5.90
C SER A 127 -22.46 11.36 6.52
N SER A 128 -23.55 10.87 5.93
CA SER A 128 -24.93 11.07 6.43
C SER A 128 -25.50 9.84 7.14
N LEU A 129 -24.81 8.71 7.09
CA LEU A 129 -25.21 7.42 7.66
C LEU A 129 -24.34 7.08 8.87
N THR A 130 -24.94 6.49 9.91
CA THR A 130 -24.20 5.92 11.04
C THR A 130 -23.54 4.59 10.66
N LEU A 131 -22.53 4.14 11.41
CA LEU A 131 -21.94 2.83 11.22
C LEU A 131 -22.99 1.71 11.29
N GLU A 132 -23.92 1.78 12.24
CA GLU A 132 -25.02 0.80 12.37
C GLU A 132 -25.86 0.72 11.09
N GLN A 133 -26.23 1.87 10.51
CA GLN A 133 -26.97 1.92 9.24
C GLN A 133 -26.16 1.30 8.10
N ILE A 134 -24.87 1.65 7.97
CA ILE A 134 -24.00 1.11 6.91
C ILE A 134 -23.81 -0.41 7.07
N LYS A 135 -23.61 -0.89 8.30
CA LYS A 135 -23.48 -2.33 8.60
C LYS A 135 -24.77 -3.12 8.35
N SER A 136 -25.94 -2.47 8.34
CA SER A 136 -27.21 -3.13 8.00
C SER A 136 -27.30 -3.49 6.51
N PHE A 137 -26.59 -2.78 5.62
CA PHE A 137 -26.59 -3.05 4.19
C PHE A 137 -25.70 -4.23 3.83
N ASP A 138 -26.06 -4.94 2.76
CA ASP A 138 -25.27 -6.01 2.17
C ASP A 138 -24.35 -5.44 1.11
N MET A 139 -23.11 -5.92 1.04
CA MET A 139 -22.22 -5.53 -0.05
C MET A 139 -22.62 -6.21 -1.36
N VAL A 140 -22.53 -5.46 -2.45
CA VAL A 140 -22.83 -5.94 -3.79
C VAL A 140 -21.68 -5.66 -4.76
N ARG A 141 -21.55 -6.51 -5.76
CA ARG A 141 -20.77 -6.23 -6.97
C ARG A 141 -21.69 -6.43 -8.20
N ASN A 142 -21.72 -5.44 -9.09
CA ASN A 142 -22.61 -5.47 -10.26
C ASN A 142 -24.08 -5.74 -9.89
N GLY A 143 -24.56 -5.16 -8.78
CA GLY A 143 -25.92 -5.31 -8.27
C GLY A 143 -26.26 -6.66 -7.65
N LYS A 144 -25.30 -7.56 -7.48
CA LYS A 144 -25.48 -8.87 -6.84
C LYS A 144 -24.88 -8.88 -5.45
N VAL A 145 -25.68 -9.32 -4.46
CA VAL A 145 -25.19 -9.53 -3.09
C VAL A 145 -24.12 -10.63 -3.09
N TYR A 146 -22.98 -10.31 -2.50
CA TYR A 146 -21.90 -11.27 -2.36
C TYR A 146 -22.02 -12.05 -1.05
N LYS A 147 -21.76 -13.35 -1.15
CA LYS A 147 -21.64 -14.26 -0.02
C LYS A 147 -20.31 -15.02 -0.12
N ASP A 148 -19.65 -15.20 1.01
CA ASP A 148 -18.44 -15.99 1.11
C ASP A 148 -18.74 -17.52 0.99
N GLU A 149 -17.69 -18.32 1.01
CA GLU A 149 -17.79 -19.81 0.92
C GLU A 149 -18.61 -20.41 2.06
N GLN A 150 -18.70 -19.75 3.21
CA GLN A 150 -19.49 -20.13 4.37
C GLN A 150 -20.93 -19.61 4.30
N ASN A 151 -21.33 -19.00 3.15
CA ASN A 151 -22.62 -18.38 2.90
C ASN A 151 -22.92 -17.14 3.78
N ASN A 152 -21.89 -16.50 4.36
CA ASN A 152 -22.04 -15.25 5.06
C ASN A 152 -22.11 -14.09 4.06
N VAL A 153 -23.04 -13.17 4.29
CA VAL A 153 -23.18 -11.96 3.47
C VAL A 153 -22.11 -10.95 3.86
N ALA A 154 -21.36 -10.45 2.87
CA ALA A 154 -20.34 -9.44 3.12
C ALA A 154 -20.99 -8.11 3.56
N LYS A 155 -20.37 -7.49 4.56
CA LYS A 155 -20.73 -6.18 5.11
C LYS A 155 -19.57 -5.20 4.93
N VAL A 156 -19.90 -3.91 4.82
CA VAL A 156 -18.87 -2.86 4.72
C VAL A 156 -17.95 -2.92 5.95
N PRO A 157 -16.63 -3.13 5.76
CA PRO A 157 -15.71 -3.21 6.89
C PRO A 157 -15.48 -1.84 7.53
N THR A 158 -15.20 -1.82 8.83
CA THR A 158 -14.49 -0.69 9.43
C THR A 158 -13.00 -0.75 9.06
N LEU A 159 -12.31 0.40 9.14
CA LEU A 159 -10.86 0.43 8.95
C LEU A 159 -10.15 -0.54 9.93
N LEU A 160 -10.57 -0.52 11.20
CA LEU A 160 -9.97 -1.39 12.21
C LEU A 160 -10.14 -2.88 11.91
N GLU A 161 -11.32 -3.31 11.42
CA GLU A 161 -11.54 -4.69 11.00
C GLU A 161 -10.60 -5.09 9.85
N ALA A 162 -10.41 -4.22 8.87
CA ALA A 162 -9.51 -4.45 7.74
C ALA A 162 -8.05 -4.52 8.20
N LEU A 163 -7.60 -3.57 9.01
CA LEU A 163 -6.22 -3.54 9.51
C LEU A 163 -5.88 -4.77 10.37
N LYS A 164 -6.82 -5.28 11.17
CA LYS A 164 -6.63 -6.54 11.92
C LYS A 164 -6.44 -7.76 11.00
N VAL A 165 -7.10 -7.78 9.85
CA VAL A 165 -6.95 -8.87 8.87
C VAL A 165 -5.61 -8.80 8.13
N THR A 166 -5.11 -7.59 7.85
CA THR A 166 -3.85 -7.37 7.13
C THR A 166 -2.61 -7.52 8.00
N LYS A 167 -2.77 -7.45 9.33
CA LYS A 167 -1.65 -7.49 10.28
C LYS A 167 -0.72 -8.68 10.03
N ASP A 168 0.57 -8.40 9.93
CA ASP A 168 1.65 -9.37 9.72
C ASP A 168 1.55 -10.18 8.40
N LYS A 169 0.70 -9.75 7.44
CA LYS A 169 0.43 -10.51 6.22
C LYS A 169 0.69 -9.73 4.93
N ILE A 170 0.37 -8.44 4.91
CA ILE A 170 0.45 -7.61 3.71
C ILE A 170 0.60 -6.15 4.09
N TYR A 171 1.39 -5.37 3.34
CA TYR A 171 1.43 -3.92 3.52
C TYR A 171 0.10 -3.29 3.09
N VAL A 172 -0.20 -2.11 3.63
CA VAL A 172 -1.47 -1.42 3.36
C VAL A 172 -1.20 0.01 2.90
N ASN A 173 -1.78 0.38 1.76
CA ASN A 173 -1.89 1.78 1.33
C ASN A 173 -3.31 2.28 1.61
N LEU A 174 -3.45 3.26 2.51
CA LEU A 174 -4.74 3.88 2.81
C LEU A 174 -4.96 5.08 1.91
N ASP A 175 -5.91 4.99 0.98
CA ASP A 175 -6.36 6.16 0.21
C ASP A 175 -7.31 7.01 1.07
N LEU A 176 -6.78 8.17 1.48
CA LEU A 176 -7.46 9.19 2.30
C LEU A 176 -7.81 10.43 1.48
N SER A 177 -7.40 10.48 0.21
CA SER A 177 -7.46 11.67 -0.63
C SER A 177 -8.90 12.15 -0.87
N GLY A 178 -9.20 13.38 -0.46
CA GLY A 178 -10.51 14.01 -0.67
C GLY A 178 -11.68 13.35 0.10
N LYS A 179 -11.38 12.53 1.13
CA LYS A 179 -12.39 11.72 1.83
C LYS A 179 -12.79 12.25 3.22
N ASN A 180 -12.33 13.48 3.57
CA ASN A 180 -12.67 14.19 4.82
C ASN A 180 -12.42 13.38 6.11
N ASN A 181 -11.36 12.59 6.13
CA ASN A 181 -10.98 11.81 7.30
C ASN A 181 -10.35 12.71 8.37
N VAL A 182 -10.53 12.35 9.64
CA VAL A 182 -9.87 13.00 10.77
C VAL A 182 -8.54 12.31 11.05
N PRO A 183 -7.39 12.97 10.85
CA PRO A 183 -6.07 12.34 10.94
C PRO A 183 -5.81 11.59 12.25
N SER A 184 -6.19 12.17 13.40
CA SER A 184 -6.01 11.51 14.69
C SER A 184 -6.76 10.19 14.81
N LYS A 185 -7.99 10.10 14.25
CA LYS A 185 -8.79 8.86 14.26
C LYS A 185 -8.21 7.77 13.36
N VAL A 186 -7.65 8.16 12.22
CA VAL A 186 -6.97 7.20 11.33
C VAL A 186 -5.74 6.63 12.03
N LEU A 187 -4.92 7.47 12.63
CA LEU A 187 -3.74 7.04 13.39
C LEU A 187 -4.13 6.19 14.61
N GLU A 188 -5.22 6.55 15.33
CA GLU A 188 -5.74 5.75 16.43
C GLU A 188 -6.10 4.33 15.98
N ALA A 189 -6.79 4.17 14.85
CA ALA A 189 -7.13 2.86 14.30
C ALA A 189 -5.89 2.04 13.90
N ILE A 190 -4.86 2.69 13.34
CA ILE A 190 -3.57 2.08 13.00
C ILE A 190 -2.88 1.55 14.27
N TYR A 191 -2.80 2.38 15.32
CA TYR A 191 -2.18 1.99 16.61
C TYR A 191 -2.98 0.90 17.31
N GLU A 192 -4.32 0.97 17.31
CA GLU A 192 -5.16 -0.07 17.92
C GLU A 192 -4.98 -1.43 17.22
N ALA A 193 -4.76 -1.41 15.91
CA ALA A 193 -4.46 -2.62 15.15
C ALA A 193 -3.02 -3.11 15.36
N GLY A 194 -2.09 -2.22 15.76
CA GLY A 194 -0.66 -2.50 15.91
C GLY A 194 -0.01 -2.81 14.55
N VAL A 195 -0.22 -1.90 13.56
CA VAL A 195 0.24 -2.05 12.17
C VAL A 195 0.96 -0.80 11.66
N GLU A 196 1.53 -0.01 12.57
CA GLU A 196 2.19 1.26 12.28
C GLU A 196 3.29 1.12 11.23
N ASP A 197 4.02 0.02 11.29
CA ASP A 197 5.17 -0.26 10.45
C ASP A 197 4.81 -0.82 9.07
N GLN A 198 3.53 -1.18 8.85
CA GLN A 198 3.09 -1.79 7.58
C GLN A 198 2.06 -0.96 6.80
N VAL A 199 1.71 0.24 7.31
CA VAL A 199 0.72 1.12 6.69
C VAL A 199 1.38 2.36 6.11
N MET A 200 0.98 2.75 4.89
CA MET A 200 1.28 4.06 4.33
C MET A 200 0.00 4.81 4.00
N LEU A 201 0.07 6.14 4.02
CA LEU A 201 -1.06 7.02 3.81
C LEU A 201 -0.93 7.75 2.48
N PHE A 202 -1.86 7.49 1.56
CA PHE A 202 -1.97 8.26 0.32
C PHE A 202 -2.91 9.45 0.52
N GLY A 203 -2.45 10.63 0.10
CA GLY A 203 -3.25 11.83 0.20
C GLY A 203 -2.63 13.02 -0.52
N GLY A 204 -3.39 14.11 -0.53
CA GLY A 204 -2.98 15.40 -1.06
C GLY A 204 -2.42 16.32 0.02
N GLY A 205 -2.94 17.56 0.08
CA GLY A 205 -2.45 18.59 1.00
C GLY A 205 -2.64 18.33 2.49
N ASP A 206 -3.52 17.39 2.85
CA ASP A 206 -3.80 16.95 4.22
C ASP A 206 -2.73 16.01 4.80
N ILE A 207 -1.88 15.44 3.95
CA ILE A 207 -0.83 14.50 4.38
C ILE A 207 0.15 15.11 5.39
N ALA A 208 0.36 16.41 5.31
CA ALA A 208 1.19 17.15 6.27
C ALA A 208 0.62 17.16 7.69
N GLU A 209 -0.70 16.99 7.85
CA GLU A 209 -1.34 16.91 9.16
C GLU A 209 -1.03 15.58 9.85
N TYR A 210 -1.02 14.48 9.10
CA TYR A 210 -0.59 13.18 9.60
C TYR A 210 0.85 13.19 10.06
N GLN A 211 1.75 13.79 9.26
CA GLN A 211 3.17 13.92 9.60
C GLN A 211 3.43 14.80 10.84
N LYS A 212 2.58 15.79 11.12
CA LYS A 212 2.65 16.58 12.37
C LYS A 212 2.29 15.76 13.60
N LEU A 213 1.34 14.82 13.47
CA LEU A 213 0.90 13.95 14.56
C LEU A 213 1.87 12.79 14.78
N ASN A 214 2.42 12.24 13.73
CA ASN A 214 3.45 11.21 13.77
C ASN A 214 4.45 11.38 12.60
N PRO A 215 5.66 11.90 12.85
CA PRO A 215 6.68 12.09 11.82
C PRO A 215 7.18 10.80 11.16
N LEU A 216 6.99 9.64 11.81
CA LEU A 216 7.45 8.33 11.34
C LEU A 216 6.38 7.58 10.53
N VAL A 217 5.13 8.07 10.45
CA VAL A 217 4.12 7.42 9.62
C VAL A 217 4.53 7.51 8.15
N ALA A 218 4.54 6.37 7.46
CA ALA A 218 4.83 6.34 6.04
C ALA A 218 3.73 7.09 5.26
N VAL A 219 4.15 7.98 4.37
CA VAL A 219 3.24 8.78 3.54
C VAL A 219 3.60 8.63 2.07
N HIS A 220 2.55 8.68 1.25
CA HIS A 220 2.60 8.49 -0.19
C HIS A 220 1.98 9.71 -0.89
N PRO A 221 2.74 10.82 -1.06
CA PRO A 221 2.21 12.02 -1.66
C PRO A 221 1.96 11.87 -3.16
N TYR A 222 0.87 12.50 -3.64
CA TYR A 222 0.67 12.73 -5.06
C TYR A 222 1.43 13.97 -5.51
N ILE A 223 2.25 13.83 -6.56
CA ILE A 223 3.04 14.93 -7.13
C ILE A 223 2.64 15.24 -8.58
N LYS A 224 2.83 16.48 -8.99
CA LYS A 224 2.54 16.94 -10.37
C LYS A 224 3.81 17.09 -11.23
N SER A 225 4.98 16.97 -10.64
CA SER A 225 6.28 16.89 -11.32
C SER A 225 7.30 16.24 -10.39
N VAL A 226 8.40 15.73 -10.95
CA VAL A 226 9.50 15.17 -10.17
C VAL A 226 10.13 16.22 -9.24
N GLU A 227 10.19 17.47 -9.66
CA GLU A 227 10.72 18.59 -8.87
C GLU A 227 9.88 18.89 -7.62
N ALA A 228 8.57 18.58 -7.67
CA ALA A 228 7.66 18.78 -6.53
C ALA A 228 8.03 17.94 -5.30
N THR A 229 8.84 16.88 -5.45
CA THR A 229 9.39 16.11 -4.32
C THR A 229 10.15 16.97 -3.32
N SER A 230 10.75 18.09 -3.78
CA SER A 230 11.47 19.03 -2.90
C SER A 230 10.60 19.59 -1.77
N SER A 231 9.28 19.70 -1.98
CA SER A 231 8.33 20.16 -0.97
C SER A 231 8.18 19.18 0.20
N TYR A 232 8.66 17.96 0.06
CA TYR A 232 8.57 16.88 1.04
C TYR A 232 9.92 16.47 1.65
N SER A 233 11.01 17.17 1.28
CA SER A 233 12.38 16.82 1.68
C SER A 233 12.63 16.79 3.20
N GLY A 234 11.76 17.42 4.00
CA GLY A 234 11.80 17.38 5.47
C GLY A 234 10.90 16.32 6.10
N MET A 235 10.18 15.55 5.31
CA MET A 235 9.24 14.52 5.81
C MET A 235 9.92 13.15 5.81
N ILE A 236 10.24 12.63 7.00
CA ILE A 236 10.95 11.35 7.16
C ILE A 236 10.16 10.20 6.54
N GLY A 237 8.83 10.19 6.69
CA GLY A 237 7.95 9.16 6.15
C GLY A 237 7.65 9.27 4.64
N ALA A 238 8.12 10.32 3.95
CA ALA A 238 7.86 10.51 2.52
C ALA A 238 8.96 9.86 1.67
N LYS A 239 8.87 8.55 1.46
CA LYS A 239 9.84 7.76 0.69
C LYS A 239 9.33 7.35 -0.70
N LEU A 240 8.03 7.30 -0.90
CA LEU A 240 7.35 6.83 -2.10
C LEU A 240 6.39 7.89 -2.62
N PHE A 241 6.37 8.12 -3.94
CA PHE A 241 5.56 9.17 -4.55
C PHE A 241 4.78 8.66 -5.75
N GLN A 242 3.54 9.11 -5.87
CA GLN A 242 2.71 8.88 -7.04
C GLN A 242 2.65 10.14 -7.91
N TYR A 243 2.91 9.96 -9.18
CA TYR A 243 2.69 11.00 -10.18
C TYR A 243 1.60 10.52 -11.15
N GLY A 244 0.66 11.34 -11.48
CA GLY A 244 -0.47 11.11 -12.41
C GLY A 244 -0.62 9.73 -13.03
N ASN A 245 -1.81 9.31 -13.33
CA ASN A 245 -2.03 7.97 -13.87
C ASN A 245 -1.20 7.72 -15.13
N ALA A 246 -0.34 6.71 -15.06
CA ALA A 246 0.35 6.14 -16.21
C ALA A 246 1.20 7.13 -17.05
N VAL A 247 1.95 8.02 -16.40
CA VAL A 247 2.83 9.02 -17.06
C VAL A 247 3.78 8.40 -18.06
N TYR A 248 4.37 7.25 -17.71
CA TYR A 248 5.28 6.49 -18.57
C TYR A 248 4.53 5.85 -19.76
N LEU A 249 3.25 5.48 -19.58
CA LEU A 249 2.43 4.90 -20.66
C LEU A 249 2.08 5.90 -21.76
N ASN A 250 1.92 7.17 -21.37
CA ASN A 250 1.64 8.28 -22.30
C ASN A 250 2.90 8.98 -22.81
N ASN A 251 4.10 8.43 -22.52
CA ASN A 251 5.41 9.02 -22.83
C ASN A 251 5.62 10.44 -22.25
N THR A 252 4.88 10.83 -21.24
CA THR A 252 5.04 12.14 -20.60
C THR A 252 6.32 12.20 -19.78
N ILE A 253 6.62 11.14 -19.00
CA ILE A 253 7.91 10.94 -18.32
C ILE A 253 8.26 9.44 -18.45
N PRO A 254 8.90 9.01 -19.56
CA PRO A 254 9.20 7.58 -19.80
C PRO A 254 10.07 6.93 -18.73
N GLU A 255 10.99 7.72 -18.12
CA GLU A 255 11.93 7.24 -17.11
C GLU A 255 11.54 7.74 -15.71
N PHE A 256 10.25 7.74 -15.39
CA PHE A 256 9.72 8.32 -14.14
C PHE A 256 10.40 7.70 -12.92
N GLY A 257 10.43 6.38 -12.81
CA GLY A 257 11.06 5.68 -11.69
C GLY A 257 12.54 6.02 -11.54
N THR A 258 13.30 5.93 -12.63
CA THR A 258 14.73 6.31 -12.63
C THR A 258 14.95 7.74 -12.15
N LYS A 259 14.10 8.70 -12.57
CA LYS A 259 14.19 10.08 -12.12
C LYS A 259 13.86 10.24 -10.62
N MET A 260 12.95 9.42 -10.10
CA MET A 260 12.64 9.40 -8.67
C MET A 260 13.82 8.86 -7.86
N HIS A 261 14.44 7.76 -8.29
CA HIS A 261 15.62 7.19 -7.64
C HIS A 261 16.81 8.16 -7.56
N VAL A 262 17.07 8.92 -8.64
CA VAL A 262 18.09 9.98 -8.64
C VAL A 262 17.82 11.07 -7.59
N LYS A 263 16.57 11.23 -7.16
CA LYS A 263 16.17 12.13 -6.07
C LYS A 263 16.19 11.47 -4.68
N GLY A 264 16.50 10.18 -4.60
CA GLY A 264 16.46 9.41 -3.35
C GLY A 264 15.04 8.95 -2.94
N TYR A 265 14.15 8.79 -3.92
CA TYR A 265 12.76 8.40 -3.70
C TYR A 265 12.33 7.25 -4.59
N LEU A 266 11.34 6.49 -4.15
CA LEU A 266 10.68 5.47 -4.93
C LEU A 266 9.46 6.01 -5.67
N SER A 267 9.00 5.24 -6.64
CA SER A 267 7.88 5.57 -7.51
C SER A 267 6.73 4.58 -7.40
N TYR A 268 5.51 5.12 -7.43
CA TYR A 268 4.28 4.37 -7.44
C TYR A 268 3.42 4.78 -8.65
N SER A 269 2.85 3.81 -9.34
CA SER A 269 2.05 4.09 -10.52
C SER A 269 0.89 3.12 -10.67
N ASN A 270 -0.22 3.62 -11.22
CA ASN A 270 -1.42 2.84 -11.45
C ASN A 270 -1.43 2.26 -12.87
N LEU A 271 -1.78 0.97 -12.97
CA LEU A 271 -2.14 0.27 -14.20
C LEU A 271 -3.63 -0.08 -14.17
N LEU A 272 -4.50 0.93 -14.04
CA LEU A 272 -5.94 0.71 -13.87
C LEU A 272 -6.70 0.84 -15.20
N ASP A 273 -7.97 0.49 -15.20
CA ASP A 273 -8.93 0.66 -16.31
C ASP A 273 -8.51 -0.03 -17.61
N ARG A 274 -8.21 0.79 -18.65
CA ARG A 274 -7.83 0.29 -19.97
C ARG A 274 -6.55 -0.54 -19.94
N TRP A 275 -5.66 -0.29 -19.02
CA TRP A 275 -4.39 -0.99 -18.92
C TRP A 275 -4.55 -2.37 -18.29
N ASP A 276 -5.35 -2.49 -17.23
CA ASP A 276 -5.76 -3.79 -16.69
C ASP A 276 -6.54 -4.61 -17.72
N ASN A 277 -7.39 -3.96 -18.54
CA ASN A 277 -8.08 -4.63 -19.64
C ASN A 277 -7.12 -5.13 -20.71
N ALA A 278 -6.04 -4.39 -21.03
CA ALA A 278 -4.99 -4.88 -21.92
C ALA A 278 -4.34 -6.16 -21.36
N LEU A 279 -3.97 -6.16 -20.07
CA LEU A 279 -3.40 -7.34 -19.40
C LEU A 279 -4.35 -8.55 -19.41
N ARG A 280 -5.66 -8.34 -19.15
CA ARG A 280 -6.68 -9.40 -19.25
C ARG A 280 -6.78 -10.00 -20.66
N ASN A 281 -6.48 -9.22 -21.69
CA ASN A 281 -6.47 -9.65 -23.08
C ASN A 281 -5.10 -10.18 -23.56
N GLY A 282 -4.13 -10.32 -22.66
CA GLY A 282 -2.78 -10.84 -22.97
C GLY A 282 -1.82 -9.82 -23.56
N ASP A 283 -2.17 -8.54 -23.59
CA ASP A 283 -1.28 -7.45 -23.99
C ASP A 283 -0.54 -6.89 -22.76
N TYR A 284 0.70 -7.31 -22.60
CA TYR A 284 1.57 -6.89 -21.49
C TYR A 284 2.42 -5.64 -21.80
N THR A 285 2.22 -5.00 -22.94
CA THR A 285 2.92 -3.75 -23.32
C THR A 285 2.87 -2.67 -22.24
N PRO A 286 1.74 -2.46 -21.52
CA PRO A 286 1.70 -1.49 -20.43
C PRO A 286 2.66 -1.83 -19.30
N LEU A 287 2.78 -3.11 -18.94
CA LEU A 287 3.68 -3.57 -17.89
C LEU A 287 5.15 -3.53 -18.31
N ASP A 288 5.46 -3.85 -19.59
CA ASP A 288 6.81 -3.68 -20.13
C ASP A 288 7.26 -2.21 -20.08
N LYS A 289 6.37 -1.27 -20.37
CA LYS A 289 6.65 0.16 -20.23
C LYS A 289 6.86 0.58 -18.78
N PHE A 290 6.07 0.00 -17.83
CA PHE A 290 6.27 0.22 -16.41
C PHE A 290 7.68 -0.24 -15.99
N ILE A 291 8.07 -1.45 -16.36
CA ILE A 291 9.41 -2.01 -16.09
C ILE A 291 10.48 -1.10 -16.67
N ALA A 292 10.35 -0.71 -17.93
CA ALA A 292 11.32 0.15 -18.62
C ALA A 292 11.42 1.56 -18.02
N SER A 293 10.39 2.03 -17.30
CA SER A 293 10.43 3.32 -16.62
C SER A 293 11.28 3.33 -15.34
N GLY A 294 11.70 2.16 -14.87
CA GLY A 294 12.40 1.99 -13.62
C GLY A 294 11.52 2.19 -12.38
N SER A 295 10.19 1.99 -12.52
CA SER A 295 9.25 2.19 -11.41
C SER A 295 9.18 0.98 -10.48
N ASP A 296 8.80 1.21 -9.21
CA ASP A 296 8.92 0.25 -8.12
C ASP A 296 7.60 -0.41 -7.73
N PHE A 297 6.54 0.39 -7.53
CA PHE A 297 5.24 -0.09 -7.06
C PHE A 297 4.18 0.06 -8.14
N VAL A 298 3.51 -1.05 -8.49
CA VAL A 298 2.46 -1.08 -9.50
C VAL A 298 1.11 -1.43 -8.89
N GLN A 299 0.15 -0.50 -8.96
CA GLN A 299 -1.23 -0.75 -8.53
C GLN A 299 -2.09 -1.24 -9.69
N THR A 300 -2.86 -2.30 -9.47
CA THR A 300 -3.63 -2.99 -10.50
C THR A 300 -4.88 -3.67 -9.94
N ASP A 301 -5.89 -3.84 -10.79
CA ASP A 301 -7.08 -4.68 -10.52
C ASP A 301 -6.88 -6.17 -10.91
N VAL A 302 -5.68 -6.55 -11.35
CA VAL A 302 -5.39 -7.91 -11.85
C VAL A 302 -4.08 -8.43 -11.27
N ALA A 303 -3.95 -8.34 -9.95
CA ALA A 303 -2.70 -8.60 -9.24
C ALA A 303 -2.01 -9.90 -9.66
N GLU A 304 -2.75 -11.02 -9.81
CA GLU A 304 -2.17 -12.31 -10.20
C GLU A 304 -1.53 -12.29 -11.61
N LEU A 305 -2.09 -11.53 -12.55
CA LEU A 305 -1.50 -11.43 -13.90
C LEU A 305 -0.18 -10.68 -13.86
N VAL A 306 -0.12 -9.62 -13.07
CA VAL A 306 1.09 -8.81 -12.87
C VAL A 306 2.14 -9.63 -12.14
N ILE A 307 1.79 -10.28 -11.04
CA ILE A 307 2.67 -11.18 -10.27
C ILE A 307 3.29 -12.24 -11.18
N ASN A 308 2.45 -13.02 -11.88
CA ASN A 308 2.90 -14.08 -12.77
C ASN A 308 3.81 -13.58 -13.91
N TYR A 309 3.57 -12.36 -14.38
CA TYR A 309 4.41 -11.76 -15.43
C TYR A 309 5.77 -11.35 -14.87
N LEU A 310 5.80 -10.69 -13.72
CA LEU A 310 7.03 -10.25 -13.06
C LEU A 310 7.91 -11.45 -12.62
N ASP A 311 7.30 -12.52 -12.12
CA ASP A 311 8.01 -13.76 -11.76
C ASP A 311 8.73 -14.36 -12.97
N ARG A 312 8.05 -14.42 -14.13
CA ARG A 312 8.68 -14.87 -15.38
C ARG A 312 9.83 -13.99 -15.86
N LYS A 313 9.83 -12.72 -15.48
CA LYS A 313 10.90 -11.75 -15.79
C LYS A 313 12.03 -11.74 -14.76
N GLY A 314 11.88 -12.46 -13.64
CA GLY A 314 12.84 -12.42 -12.53
C GLY A 314 12.85 -11.08 -11.78
N LEU A 315 11.72 -10.37 -11.78
CA LEU A 315 11.55 -9.05 -11.16
C LEU A 315 10.70 -9.10 -9.88
N ARG A 316 10.62 -10.29 -9.28
CA ARG A 316 9.89 -10.47 -8.04
C ARG A 316 10.56 -11.46 -7.10
#